data_79a1c305726e859d9270b9a56f21937b
#
_entry.id   79a1c305726e859d9270b9a56f21937b
#
_cell.length_a   1.000
_cell.length_b   1.000
_cell.length_c   1.000
_cell.angle_alpha   90.00
_cell.angle_beta   90.00
_cell.angle_gamma   90.00
#
_symmetry.space_group_name_H-M   'P 1'
#
loop_
_entity.id
_entity.type
_entity.pdbx_description
1 polymer ?
#
loop_
_entity_poly.entity_id
_entity_poly.type
_entity_poly.pdbx_seq_one_letter_code
_entity_poly.pdbx_strand_id
1 'polypeptide(L)' 'METIDFLVHIEETLDEATLEAIENSILDGKAVAAASHHADNPHIIQVVYDSSATHASDIVQAIRRHGVHAQAVGL' A
#
# COMPACT_ATOMS: atom_id res chain seq x y z
N MET A 1 6.27 -10.45 16.42
CA MET A 1 5.79 -9.72 15.21
C MET A 1 4.78 -10.57 14.49
N GLU A 2 3.60 -10.01 14.24
CA GLU A 2 2.58 -10.67 13.45
C GLU A 2 2.40 -9.92 12.14
N THR A 3 2.66 -10.57 11.04
CA THR A 3 2.50 -9.94 9.72
C THR A 3 1.23 -10.42 9.05
N ILE A 4 0.51 -9.48 8.47
CA ILE A 4 -0.69 -9.72 7.68
C ILE A 4 -0.47 -9.05 6.34
N ASP A 5 -1.01 -9.64 5.29
CA ASP A 5 -0.99 -9.02 3.97
C ASP A 5 -2.40 -8.64 3.53
N PHE A 6 -2.48 -7.58 2.75
CA PHE A 6 -3.74 -7.17 2.13
C PHE A 6 -3.45 -6.44 0.83
N LEU A 7 -4.50 -6.26 0.04
CA LEU A 7 -4.39 -5.57 -1.23
C LEU A 7 -5.03 -4.19 -1.14
N VAL A 8 -4.39 -3.21 -1.77
CA VAL A 8 -4.94 -1.86 -1.90
C VAL A 8 -5.20 -1.59 -3.37
N HIS A 9 -6.44 -1.23 -3.69
CA HIS A 9 -6.83 -0.83 -5.03
C HIS A 9 -6.70 0.68 -5.17
N ILE A 10 -5.98 1.14 -6.19
CA ILE A 10 -5.87 2.56 -6.54
C ILE A 10 -6.65 2.78 -7.83
N GLU A 11 -7.58 3.73 -7.79
CA GLU A 11 -8.47 4.01 -8.90
C GLU A 11 -7.74 4.63 -10.10
N GLU A 12 -6.78 5.52 -9.82
CA GLU A 12 -6.01 6.20 -10.86
C GLU A 12 -5.03 5.25 -11.54
N THR A 13 -4.74 5.53 -12.80
CA THR A 13 -3.68 4.84 -13.52
C THR A 13 -2.38 5.61 -13.32
N LEU A 14 -1.49 5.07 -12.50
CA LEU A 14 -0.23 5.71 -12.15
C LEU A 14 0.92 5.06 -12.91
N ASP A 15 1.96 5.85 -13.19
CA ASP A 15 3.17 5.31 -13.79
C ASP A 15 4.02 4.58 -12.75
N GLU A 16 5.02 3.85 -13.21
CA GLU A 16 5.89 3.04 -12.38
C GLU A 16 6.60 3.87 -11.30
N ALA A 17 7.11 5.04 -11.68
CA ALA A 17 7.84 5.89 -10.75
C ALA A 17 6.95 6.40 -9.62
N THR A 18 5.70 6.75 -9.93
CA THR A 18 4.74 7.21 -8.92
C THR A 18 4.34 6.08 -7.98
N LEU A 19 4.11 4.88 -8.52
CA LEU A 19 3.79 3.71 -7.70
C LEU A 19 4.94 3.38 -6.76
N GLU A 20 6.17 3.40 -7.24
CA GLU A 20 7.35 3.14 -6.41
C GLU A 20 7.50 4.20 -5.32
N ALA A 21 7.21 5.46 -5.62
CA ALA A 21 7.27 6.53 -4.63
C ALA A 21 6.26 6.30 -3.50
N ILE A 22 5.05 5.87 -3.84
CA ILE A 22 4.01 5.55 -2.85
C ILE A 22 4.46 4.36 -2.01
N GLU A 23 4.92 3.29 -2.65
CA GLU A 23 5.39 2.10 -1.94
C GLU A 23 6.53 2.42 -0.98
N ASN A 24 7.51 3.19 -1.43
CA ASN A 24 8.63 3.58 -0.60
C ASN A 24 8.21 4.45 0.59
N SER A 25 7.22 5.31 0.40
CA SER A 25 6.75 6.19 1.47
C SER A 25 6.10 5.41 2.60
N ILE A 26 5.33 4.36 2.29
CA ILE A 26 4.71 3.55 3.33
C ILE A 26 5.71 2.58 3.98
N LEU A 27 6.71 2.12 3.24
CA LEU A 27 7.78 1.30 3.80
C LEU A 27 8.61 2.06 4.83
N ASP A 28 8.76 3.37 4.65
CA ASP A 28 9.51 4.22 5.57
C ASP A 28 8.87 4.31 6.95
N GLY A 29 7.62 3.95 7.08
CA GLY A 29 6.91 3.98 8.35
C GLY A 29 7.26 2.86 9.33
N LYS A 30 8.15 1.93 8.97
CA LYS A 30 8.68 0.85 9.82
C LYS A 30 7.70 -0.26 10.19
N ALA A 31 6.40 0.00 10.12
CA ALA A 31 5.39 -1.01 10.43
C ALA A 31 5.01 -1.82 9.18
N VAL A 32 5.45 -1.41 8.01
CA VAL A 32 5.20 -2.09 6.75
C VAL A 32 6.46 -2.85 6.35
N ALA A 33 6.32 -4.16 6.22
CA ALA A 33 7.45 -5.03 5.88
C ALA A 33 7.70 -5.10 4.37
N ALA A 34 6.65 -4.97 3.56
CA ALA A 34 6.77 -5.03 2.10
C ALA A 34 5.60 -4.30 1.45
N ALA A 35 5.85 -3.69 0.32
CA ALA A 35 4.83 -3.08 -0.52
C ALA A 35 5.27 -3.21 -1.96
N SER A 36 4.44 -3.82 -2.80
CA SER A 36 4.81 -4.09 -4.19
C SER A 36 3.57 -4.18 -5.07
N HIS A 37 3.80 -4.05 -6.37
CA HIS A 37 2.76 -4.24 -7.37
C HIS A 37 3.31 -5.09 -8.51
N HIS A 38 2.41 -5.68 -9.31
CA HIS A 38 2.80 -6.38 -10.52
C HIS A 38 2.74 -5.43 -11.71
N ALA A 39 3.66 -5.59 -12.64
CA ALA A 39 3.73 -4.75 -13.83
C ALA A 39 2.46 -4.81 -14.68
N ASP A 40 1.78 -5.96 -14.69
CA ASP A 40 0.55 -6.17 -15.46
C ASP A 40 -0.71 -5.72 -14.71
N ASN A 41 -0.58 -5.23 -13.46
CA ASN A 41 -1.72 -4.70 -12.72
C ASN A 41 -1.30 -3.54 -11.82
N PRO A 42 -1.11 -2.34 -12.40
CA PRO A 42 -0.63 -1.18 -11.63
C PRO A 42 -1.68 -0.58 -10.70
N HIS A 43 -2.91 -1.11 -10.68
CA HIS A 43 -3.96 -0.62 -9.79
C HIS A 43 -3.96 -1.31 -8.43
N ILE A 44 -3.18 -2.39 -8.27
CA ILE A 44 -3.18 -3.17 -7.02
C ILE A 44 -1.79 -3.14 -6.41
N ILE A 45 -1.72 -2.68 -5.16
CA ILE A 45 -0.51 -2.78 -4.35
C ILE A 45 -0.75 -3.82 -3.27
N GLN A 46 0.15 -4.80 -3.18
CA GLN A 46 0.15 -5.76 -2.09
C GLN A 46 1.00 -5.22 -0.95
N VAL A 47 0.44 -5.20 0.24
CA VAL A 47 1.11 -4.67 1.43
C VAL A 47 1.19 -5.76 2.49
N VAL A 48 2.37 -5.95 3.06
CA VAL A 48 2.61 -6.83 4.21
C VAL A 48 3.02 -5.94 5.37
N TYR A 49 2.31 -6.03 6.49
CA TYR A 49 2.54 -5.12 7.61
C TYR A 49 2.47 -5.86 8.95
N ASP A 50 3.04 -5.26 9.97
CA ASP A 50 3.00 -5.75 11.34
C ASP A 50 1.69 -5.30 11.99
N SER A 51 0.77 -6.22 12.19
CA SER A 51 -0.56 -5.93 12.72
C SER A 51 -0.54 -5.51 14.20
N SER A 52 0.57 -5.74 14.89
CA SER A 52 0.73 -5.25 16.27
C SER A 52 1.20 -3.79 16.31
N ALA A 53 1.70 -3.24 15.21
CA ALA A 53 2.28 -1.89 15.15
C ALA A 53 1.41 -0.90 14.40
N THR A 54 0.58 -1.36 13.46
CA THR A 54 -0.26 -0.47 12.66
C THR A 54 -1.53 -1.18 12.22
N HIS A 55 -2.40 -0.45 11.55
CA HIS A 55 -3.66 -0.96 11.02
C HIS A 55 -3.73 -0.74 9.51
N ALA A 56 -4.45 -1.62 8.82
CA ALA A 56 -4.65 -1.49 7.37
C ALA A 56 -5.24 -0.12 7.01
N SER A 57 -6.19 0.38 7.81
CA SER A 57 -6.80 1.68 7.56
C SER A 57 -5.79 2.83 7.60
N ASP A 58 -4.80 2.76 8.49
CA ASP A 58 -3.75 3.78 8.57
C ASP A 58 -2.86 3.74 7.33
N ILE A 59 -2.58 2.55 6.82
CA ILE A 59 -1.79 2.39 5.60
C ILE A 59 -2.54 2.94 4.39
N VAL A 60 -3.84 2.65 4.28
CA VAL A 60 -4.67 3.17 3.20
C VAL A 60 -4.72 4.70 3.26
N GLN A 61 -4.84 5.29 4.46
CA GLN A 61 -4.82 6.74 4.62
C GLN A 61 -3.48 7.34 4.17
N ALA A 62 -2.38 6.68 4.50
CA ALA A 62 -1.05 7.15 4.07
C ALA A 62 -0.95 7.16 2.54
N ILE A 63 -1.51 6.15 1.87
CA ILE A 63 -1.54 6.10 0.41
C ILE A 63 -2.42 7.22 -0.15
N ARG A 64 -3.58 7.45 0.45
CA ARG A 64 -4.50 8.52 0.02
C ARG A 64 -3.87 9.91 0.11
N ARG A 65 -2.92 10.12 1.00
CA ARG A 65 -2.21 11.40 1.13
C ARG A 65 -1.41 11.78 -0.10
N HIS A 66 -1.16 10.82 -0.99
CA HIS A 66 -0.52 11.10 -2.28
C HIS A 66 -1.51 11.67 -3.32
N GLY A 67 -2.76 11.92 -2.93
CA GLY A 67 -3.76 12.50 -3.82
C GLY A 67 -4.47 11.47 -4.69
N VAL A 68 -4.46 10.22 -4.30
CA VAL A 68 -5.09 9.14 -5.06
C VAL A 68 -6.29 8.57 -4.30
N HIS A 69 -7.19 7.92 -5.04
CA HIS A 69 -8.33 7.22 -4.49
C HIS A 69 -7.93 5.76 -4.26
N ALA A 70 -7.75 5.41 -2.99
CA ALA A 70 -7.28 4.08 -2.60
C ALA A 70 -8.25 3.46 -1.60
N GLN A 71 -8.40 2.14 -1.67
CA GLN A 71 -9.22 1.40 -0.73
C GLN A 71 -8.69 -0.01 -0.57
N ALA A 72 -8.91 -0.59 0.60
CA ALA A 72 -8.53 -1.97 0.87
C ALA A 72 -9.49 -2.91 0.12
N VAL A 73 -8.95 -4.03 -0.38
CA VAL A 73 -9.68 -5.03 -1.13
C VAL A 73 -9.55 -6.37 -0.41
N GLY A 74 -10.67 -7.07 -0.27
CA GLY A 74 -10.65 -8.43 0.28
C GLY A 74 -10.51 -8.51 1.80
N LEU A 75 -10.79 -7.44 2.50
CA LEU A 75 -10.79 -7.45 3.98
C LEU A 75 -12.18 -7.75 4.53
#